data_2b68ad09b9f2a4bc1903a7c8bf036dca
#
_entry.id   2b68ad09b9f2a4bc1903a7c8bf036dca
#
_cell.length_a   1.000
_cell.length_b   1.000
_cell.length_c   1.000
_cell.angle_alpha   90.00
_cell.angle_beta   90.00
_cell.angle_gamma   90.00
#
_symmetry.space_group_name_H-M   'P 1'
#
loop_
_entity.id
_entity.type
_entity.pdbx_description
1 polymer ?
#
loop_
_entity_poly.entity_id
_entity_poly.type
_entity_poly.pdbx_seq_one_letter_code
_entity_poly.pdbx_strand_id
1 'polypeptide(L)'
;MPKTIPILITNRNILVKEKDENKFVAFNMPGIEDIPNIPFYHQFASKISECQYYFKEFMLKLYGKKVSKYVFAIIVPDDTTALEHIFLNEFFLHSDTCKAVAQTTMGQTLSKAHTRYISLSRSNRNIILQYVNNSEVLAEKQYDTNSFDPKQIKEDAKRLHIDVEYSGAPIYINNFNMNMDDFLDMGQVVTTKDFLDKIANVDVEKA
;
A
#
# COMPACT_ATOMS: atom_id res chain seq x y z
N MET A 1 10.24 12.27 -19.69
CA MET A 1 9.92 11.27 -18.65
C MET A 1 8.42 11.11 -18.57
N PRO A 2 7.87 9.91 -18.49
CA PRO A 2 6.44 9.74 -18.26
C PRO A 2 6.11 10.33 -16.87
N LYS A 3 5.03 11.09 -16.79
CA LYS A 3 4.57 11.61 -15.50
C LYS A 3 3.94 10.49 -14.70
N THR A 4 4.30 10.37 -13.44
CA THR A 4 3.78 9.35 -12.52
C THR A 4 2.68 9.91 -11.64
N ILE A 5 1.63 9.12 -11.39
CA ILE A 5 0.58 9.43 -10.43
C ILE A 5 0.64 8.38 -9.31
N PRO A 6 1.01 8.75 -8.08
CA PRO A 6 0.90 7.88 -6.93
C PRO A 6 -0.56 7.57 -6.59
N ILE A 7 -0.84 6.28 -6.39
CA ILE A 7 -2.15 5.76 -5.97
C ILE A 7 -1.91 4.82 -4.79
N LEU A 8 -2.66 5.00 -3.72
CA LEU A 8 -2.57 4.17 -2.54
C LEU A 8 -3.87 3.41 -2.32
N ILE A 9 -3.79 2.10 -2.26
CA ILE A 9 -4.90 1.23 -1.89
C ILE A 9 -4.88 1.09 -0.37
N THR A 10 -5.93 1.55 0.28
CA THR A 10 -6.12 1.39 1.73
C THR A 10 -7.06 0.22 2.01
N ASN A 11 -7.42 -0.01 3.27
CA ASN A 11 -8.44 -1.01 3.62
C ASN A 11 -9.85 -0.64 3.15
N ARG A 12 -10.12 0.63 2.82
CA ARG A 12 -11.49 1.12 2.57
C ARG A 12 -11.66 1.89 1.27
N ASN A 13 -10.60 2.42 0.68
CA ASN A 13 -10.70 3.26 -0.51
C ASN A 13 -9.41 3.30 -1.32
N ILE A 14 -9.47 3.94 -2.46
CA ILE A 14 -8.34 4.27 -3.30
C ILE A 14 -8.02 5.74 -3.09
N LEU A 15 -6.83 6.06 -2.62
CA LEU A 15 -6.34 7.42 -2.50
C LEU A 15 -5.49 7.77 -3.73
N VAL A 16 -5.83 8.84 -4.41
CA VAL A 16 -5.11 9.32 -5.60
C VAL A 16 -4.48 10.67 -5.29
N LYS A 17 -3.20 10.83 -5.59
CA LYS A 17 -2.52 12.11 -5.42
C LYS A 17 -3.18 13.18 -6.31
N GLU A 18 -3.45 14.35 -5.77
CA GLU A 18 -3.97 15.49 -6.53
C GLU A 18 -2.87 16.08 -7.44
N LYS A 19 -3.28 16.59 -8.61
CA LYS A 19 -2.37 16.90 -9.71
C LYS A 19 -1.26 17.89 -9.36
N ASP A 20 -1.59 18.99 -8.72
CA ASP A 20 -0.66 20.09 -8.45
C ASP A 20 -0.39 20.31 -6.96
N GLU A 21 -0.88 19.38 -6.09
CA GLU A 21 -0.76 19.45 -4.65
C GLU A 21 -0.19 18.15 -4.07
N ASN A 22 0.46 18.22 -2.90
CA ASN A 22 0.89 17.05 -2.14
C ASN A 22 -0.24 16.50 -1.26
N LYS A 23 -1.46 16.48 -1.81
CA LYS A 23 -2.65 15.93 -1.15
C LYS A 23 -3.15 14.70 -1.89
N PHE A 24 -3.87 13.87 -1.18
CA PHE A 24 -4.54 12.71 -1.72
C PHE A 24 -6.05 12.85 -1.58
N VAL A 25 -6.76 12.51 -2.64
CA VAL A 25 -8.23 12.52 -2.70
C VAL A 25 -8.72 11.08 -2.77
N ALA A 26 -9.71 10.78 -1.94
CA ALA A 26 -10.28 9.44 -1.91
C ALA A 26 -11.25 9.23 -3.09
N PHE A 27 -11.05 8.14 -3.81
CA PHE A 27 -12.06 7.57 -4.68
C PHE A 27 -12.87 6.54 -3.87
N ASN A 28 -14.13 6.85 -3.65
CA ASN A 28 -15.07 5.98 -2.97
C ASN A 28 -16.10 5.50 -3.98
N MET A 29 -16.12 4.19 -4.24
CA MET A 29 -17.12 3.59 -5.12
C MET A 29 -18.47 3.49 -4.37
N PRO A 30 -19.56 3.99 -4.93
CA PRO A 30 -20.88 3.82 -4.33
C PRO A 30 -21.29 2.35 -4.20
N GLY A 31 -22.00 2.00 -3.12
CA GLY A 31 -22.48 0.64 -2.89
C GLY A 31 -21.40 -0.40 -2.65
N ILE A 32 -20.26 0.02 -2.11
CA ILE A 32 -19.23 -0.85 -1.54
C ILE A 32 -19.42 -0.88 -0.03
N GLU A 33 -19.55 -2.07 0.53
CA GLU A 33 -19.73 -2.30 1.95
C GLU A 33 -18.39 -2.62 2.64
N ASP A 34 -18.29 -2.26 3.91
CA ASP A 34 -17.14 -2.68 4.74
C ASP A 34 -17.40 -4.10 5.25
N ILE A 35 -16.78 -5.09 4.62
CA ILE A 35 -16.91 -6.49 4.98
C ILE A 35 -15.66 -6.90 5.76
N PRO A 36 -15.79 -7.42 6.99
CA PRO A 36 -14.64 -7.86 7.77
C PRO A 36 -13.76 -8.86 7.01
N ASN A 37 -12.47 -8.66 7.07
CA ASN A 37 -11.44 -9.52 6.47
C ASN A 37 -11.49 -9.66 4.95
N ILE A 38 -12.30 -8.86 4.25
CA ILE A 38 -12.37 -8.86 2.78
C ILE A 38 -11.94 -7.48 2.27
N PRO A 39 -10.88 -7.40 1.44
CA PRO A 39 -10.51 -6.15 0.80
C PRO A 39 -11.68 -5.58 -0.03
N PHE A 40 -11.97 -4.30 0.14
CA PHE A 40 -13.15 -3.66 -0.47
C PHE A 40 -13.18 -3.81 -1.99
N TYR A 41 -12.02 -3.83 -2.64
CA TYR A 41 -11.90 -3.96 -4.11
C TYR A 41 -12.29 -5.34 -4.64
N HIS A 42 -12.42 -6.38 -3.79
CA HIS A 42 -13.00 -7.66 -4.23
C HIS A 42 -14.43 -7.51 -4.71
N GLN A 43 -15.18 -6.55 -4.16
CA GLN A 43 -16.54 -6.27 -4.57
C GLN A 43 -16.61 -5.66 -5.99
N PHE A 44 -15.49 -5.14 -6.51
CA PHE A 44 -15.43 -4.64 -7.88
C PHE A 44 -15.60 -5.74 -8.92
N ALA A 45 -15.24 -6.99 -8.59
CA ALA A 45 -15.31 -8.10 -9.53
C ALA A 45 -16.73 -8.33 -10.09
N SER A 46 -17.77 -8.10 -9.28
CA SER A 46 -19.17 -8.26 -9.69
C SER A 46 -19.71 -7.13 -10.57
N LYS A 47 -19.02 -5.99 -10.63
CA LYS A 47 -19.44 -4.77 -11.34
C LYS A 47 -18.26 -3.97 -11.90
N ILE A 48 -17.27 -4.71 -12.42
CA ILE A 48 -15.97 -4.14 -12.79
C ILE A 48 -16.07 -2.98 -13.79
N SER A 49 -16.88 -3.13 -14.83
CA SER A 49 -17.06 -2.09 -15.86
C SER A 49 -17.66 -0.80 -15.29
N GLU A 50 -18.58 -0.93 -14.33
CA GLU A 50 -19.17 0.21 -13.64
C GLU A 50 -18.13 0.91 -12.77
N CYS A 51 -17.34 0.14 -12.00
CA CYS A 51 -16.28 0.67 -11.16
C CYS A 51 -15.20 1.38 -11.98
N GLN A 52 -14.81 0.80 -13.12
CA GLN A 52 -13.86 1.42 -14.07
C GLN A 52 -14.40 2.71 -14.66
N TYR A 53 -15.69 2.76 -15.00
CA TYR A 53 -16.34 3.96 -15.48
C TYR A 53 -16.30 5.09 -14.44
N TYR A 54 -16.69 4.82 -13.21
CA TYR A 54 -16.66 5.82 -12.13
C TYR A 54 -15.22 6.27 -11.82
N PHE A 55 -14.27 5.35 -11.84
CA PHE A 55 -12.87 5.68 -11.65
C PHE A 55 -12.35 6.57 -12.78
N LYS A 56 -12.72 6.29 -14.03
CA LYS A 56 -12.38 7.11 -15.19
C LYS A 56 -12.92 8.53 -15.05
N GLU A 57 -14.19 8.70 -14.70
CA GLU A 57 -14.79 10.02 -14.48
C GLU A 57 -14.08 10.79 -13.36
N PHE A 58 -13.75 10.11 -12.26
CA PHE A 58 -12.98 10.68 -11.17
C PHE A 58 -11.58 11.16 -11.63
N MET A 59 -10.86 10.35 -12.38
CA MET A 59 -9.53 10.69 -12.89
C MET A 59 -9.57 11.82 -13.94
N LEU A 60 -10.59 11.84 -14.80
CA LEU A 60 -10.80 12.92 -15.76
C LEU A 60 -11.08 14.26 -15.06
N LYS A 61 -11.79 14.23 -13.94
CA LYS A 61 -12.04 15.43 -13.11
C LYS A 61 -10.76 15.96 -12.47
N LEU A 62 -9.88 15.07 -11.96
CA LEU A 62 -8.63 15.46 -11.30
C LEU A 62 -7.52 15.89 -12.27
N TYR A 63 -7.36 15.18 -13.38
CA TYR A 63 -6.20 15.31 -14.26
C TYR A 63 -6.53 15.78 -15.69
N GLY A 64 -7.82 15.73 -16.07
CA GLY A 64 -8.28 16.03 -17.41
C GLY A 64 -7.94 14.92 -18.43
N LYS A 65 -8.25 15.14 -19.71
CA LYS A 65 -8.11 14.16 -20.80
C LYS A 65 -6.68 13.62 -21.01
N LYS A 66 -5.65 14.30 -20.49
CA LYS A 66 -4.26 13.86 -20.64
C LYS A 66 -3.85 12.77 -19.65
N VAL A 67 -4.74 12.37 -18.73
CA VAL A 67 -4.46 11.37 -17.69
C VAL A 67 -3.96 10.04 -18.27
N SER A 68 -4.48 9.61 -19.42
CA SER A 68 -4.06 8.37 -20.10
C SER A 68 -2.58 8.31 -20.53
N LYS A 69 -1.85 9.42 -20.39
CA LYS A 69 -0.40 9.50 -20.69
C LYS A 69 0.48 9.24 -19.46
N TYR A 70 -0.12 9.13 -18.27
CA TYR A 70 0.60 8.93 -17.02
C TYR A 70 0.81 7.46 -16.74
N VAL A 71 1.83 7.17 -15.93
CA VAL A 71 2.05 5.87 -15.29
C VAL A 71 1.45 5.92 -13.89
N PHE A 72 0.70 4.91 -13.49
CA PHE A 72 0.24 4.78 -12.12
C PHE A 72 1.27 4.02 -11.28
N ALA A 73 1.73 4.66 -10.20
CA ALA A 73 2.51 4.01 -9.15
C ALA A 73 1.56 3.59 -8.04
N ILE A 74 1.17 2.33 -8.04
CA ILE A 74 0.17 1.80 -7.11
C ILE A 74 0.88 1.18 -5.92
N ILE A 75 0.53 1.65 -4.73
CA ILE A 75 1.01 1.13 -3.47
C ILE A 75 -0.13 0.36 -2.83
N VAL A 76 0.11 -0.90 -2.55
CA VAL A 76 -0.90 -1.84 -2.03
C VAL A 76 -0.57 -2.30 -0.61
N PRO A 77 -1.53 -2.83 0.16
CA PRO A 77 -1.27 -3.50 1.43
C PRO A 77 -0.26 -4.64 1.28
N ASP A 78 0.50 -4.91 2.34
CA ASP A 78 1.60 -5.88 2.32
C ASP A 78 1.14 -7.34 2.16
N ASP A 79 -0.12 -7.63 2.48
CA ASP A 79 -0.73 -8.96 2.32
C ASP A 79 -1.53 -9.12 1.01
N THR A 80 -1.32 -8.21 0.06
CA THR A 80 -1.94 -8.33 -1.27
C THR A 80 -1.41 -9.55 -1.99
N THR A 81 -2.30 -10.46 -2.37
CA THR A 81 -1.94 -11.70 -3.06
C THR A 81 -1.58 -11.48 -4.53
N ALA A 82 -0.88 -12.44 -5.14
CA ALA A 82 -0.53 -12.37 -6.56
C ALA A 82 -1.75 -12.19 -7.47
N LEU A 83 -2.87 -12.85 -7.14
CA LEU A 83 -4.12 -12.71 -7.89
C LEU A 83 -4.72 -11.31 -7.75
N GLU A 84 -4.68 -10.73 -6.57
CA GLU A 84 -5.13 -9.36 -6.30
C GLU A 84 -4.26 -8.33 -7.03
N HIS A 85 -2.94 -8.55 -7.09
CA HIS A 85 -2.04 -7.72 -7.89
C HIS A 85 -2.44 -7.72 -9.38
N ILE A 86 -2.73 -8.90 -9.95
CA ILE A 86 -3.20 -9.02 -11.33
C ILE A 86 -4.54 -8.29 -11.48
N PHE A 87 -5.49 -8.53 -10.59
CA PHE A 87 -6.80 -7.88 -10.62
C PHE A 87 -6.71 -6.35 -10.61
N LEU A 88 -5.90 -5.79 -9.72
CA LEU A 88 -5.71 -4.34 -9.62
C LEU A 88 -5.04 -3.78 -10.88
N ASN A 89 -4.05 -4.49 -11.47
CA ASN A 89 -3.46 -4.09 -12.74
C ASN A 89 -4.52 -3.99 -13.84
N GLU A 90 -5.32 -5.05 -14.01
CA GLU A 90 -6.38 -5.10 -15.02
C GLU A 90 -7.45 -4.03 -14.77
N PHE A 91 -7.83 -3.80 -13.51
CA PHE A 91 -8.77 -2.75 -13.15
C PHE A 91 -8.30 -1.37 -13.63
N PHE A 92 -7.06 -1.00 -13.34
CA PHE A 92 -6.55 0.32 -13.69
C PHE A 92 -6.24 0.45 -15.18
N LEU A 93 -5.66 -0.56 -15.81
CA LEU A 93 -5.34 -0.52 -17.25
C LEU A 93 -6.61 -0.41 -18.10
N HIS A 94 -7.65 -1.17 -17.79
CA HIS A 94 -8.92 -1.15 -18.53
C HIS A 94 -9.84 0.03 -18.16
N SER A 95 -9.45 0.88 -17.21
CA SER A 95 -10.14 2.15 -16.97
C SER A 95 -9.82 3.23 -18.01
N ASP A 96 -8.89 2.98 -18.95
CA ASP A 96 -8.38 3.93 -19.97
C ASP A 96 -7.82 5.24 -19.37
N THR A 97 -7.34 5.20 -18.11
CA THR A 97 -6.86 6.40 -17.41
C THR A 97 -5.35 6.42 -17.19
N CYS A 98 -4.64 5.39 -17.63
CA CYS A 98 -3.18 5.35 -17.53
C CYS A 98 -2.56 4.69 -18.77
N LYS A 99 -1.26 4.95 -18.95
CA LYS A 99 -0.43 4.30 -19.98
C LYS A 99 0.10 2.95 -19.51
N ALA A 100 0.43 2.86 -18.23
CA ALA A 100 1.00 1.68 -17.60
C ALA A 100 0.77 1.74 -16.08
N VAL A 101 0.97 0.62 -15.43
CA VAL A 101 0.88 0.46 -13.98
C VAL A 101 2.18 -0.14 -13.47
N ALA A 102 2.71 0.40 -12.38
CA ALA A 102 3.75 -0.21 -11.57
C ALA A 102 3.23 -0.39 -10.14
N GLN A 103 3.50 -1.51 -9.53
CA GLN A 103 3.03 -1.81 -8.17
C GLN A 103 4.19 -2.02 -7.20
N THR A 104 3.95 -1.63 -5.95
CA THR A 104 4.82 -1.91 -4.80
C THR A 104 3.95 -2.05 -3.55
N THR A 105 4.48 -2.62 -2.49
CA THR A 105 3.76 -2.72 -1.22
C THR A 105 4.03 -1.53 -0.30
N MET A 106 3.18 -1.33 0.70
CA MET A 106 3.38 -0.29 1.71
C MET A 106 4.69 -0.49 2.46
N GLY A 107 4.99 -1.72 2.87
CA GLY A 107 6.21 -2.06 3.60
C GLY A 107 7.49 -1.73 2.84
N GLN A 108 7.52 -1.98 1.53
CA GLN A 108 8.66 -1.66 0.67
C GLN A 108 8.91 -0.15 0.53
N THR A 109 7.91 0.68 0.82
CA THR A 109 8.00 2.14 0.69
C THR A 109 8.16 2.87 2.01
N LEU A 110 8.22 2.18 3.16
CA LEU A 110 8.25 2.82 4.49
C LEU A 110 9.51 3.61 4.78
N SER A 111 10.69 3.23 4.28
CA SER A 111 11.92 3.96 4.54
C SER A 111 12.64 4.42 3.28
N LYS A 112 13.05 5.71 3.25
CA LYS A 112 14.04 6.24 2.29
C LYS A 112 15.43 6.39 2.94
N ALA A 113 15.48 6.41 4.26
CA ALA A 113 16.72 6.62 5.00
C ALA A 113 17.53 5.33 5.16
N HIS A 114 16.84 4.20 5.20
CA HIS A 114 17.47 2.89 5.38
C HIS A 114 17.08 1.97 4.23
N THR A 115 18.07 1.32 3.66
CA THR A 115 17.88 0.30 2.63
C THR A 115 17.50 -1.05 3.25
N ARG A 116 17.79 -1.24 4.54
CA ARG A 116 17.54 -2.47 5.31
C ARG A 116 16.75 -2.13 6.58
N TYR A 117 15.58 -2.71 6.73
CA TYR A 117 14.68 -2.48 7.87
C TYR A 117 13.62 -3.57 8.00
N ILE A 118 12.96 -3.58 9.15
CA ILE A 118 11.73 -4.35 9.38
C ILE A 118 10.55 -3.41 9.19
N SER A 119 9.58 -3.84 8.40
CA SER A 119 8.26 -3.23 8.28
C SER A 119 7.26 -4.01 9.13
N LEU A 120 6.47 -3.33 9.94
CA LEU A 120 5.34 -3.88 10.65
C LEU A 120 4.09 -3.09 10.25
N SER A 121 3.12 -3.77 9.66
CA SER A 121 1.88 -3.17 9.17
C SER A 121 0.66 -4.02 9.54
N ARG A 122 -0.53 -3.45 9.39
CA ARG A 122 -1.80 -4.16 9.62
C ARG A 122 -2.77 -3.87 8.50
N SER A 123 -3.32 -4.91 7.91
CA SER A 123 -4.47 -4.86 7.02
C SER A 123 -5.75 -5.25 7.77
N ASN A 124 -6.88 -5.31 7.07
CA ASN A 124 -8.12 -5.86 7.62
C ASN A 124 -8.08 -7.40 7.77
N ARG A 125 -7.06 -8.08 7.23
CA ARG A 125 -6.88 -9.55 7.31
C ARG A 125 -5.78 -9.94 8.28
N ASN A 126 -4.61 -9.28 8.14
CA ASN A 126 -3.39 -9.73 8.79
C ASN A 126 -2.61 -8.58 9.42
N ILE A 127 -1.80 -8.93 10.43
CA ILE A 127 -0.63 -8.16 10.83
C ILE A 127 0.55 -8.76 10.08
N ILE A 128 1.31 -7.91 9.39
CA ILE A 128 2.37 -8.33 8.48
C ILE A 128 3.70 -7.81 8.99
N LEU A 129 4.64 -8.72 9.19
CA LEU A 129 6.01 -8.44 9.58
C LEU A 129 6.91 -8.82 8.42
N GLN A 130 7.63 -7.84 7.85
CA GLN A 130 8.51 -8.04 6.71
C GLN A 130 9.92 -7.55 7.01
N TYR A 131 10.93 -8.29 6.56
CA TYR A 131 12.29 -7.80 6.45
C TYR A 131 12.53 -7.33 5.02
N VAL A 132 12.77 -6.03 4.87
CA VAL A 132 13.00 -5.36 3.59
C VAL A 132 14.49 -5.05 3.47
N ASN A 133 15.10 -5.39 2.33
CA ASN A 133 16.47 -5.06 1.99
C ASN A 133 16.53 -4.61 0.52
N ASN A 134 17.01 -3.39 0.27
CA ASN A 134 17.07 -2.77 -1.06
C ASN A 134 15.73 -2.86 -1.84
N SER A 135 14.62 -2.54 -1.17
CA SER A 135 13.25 -2.61 -1.70
C SER A 135 12.74 -4.03 -2.01
N GLU A 136 13.48 -5.08 -1.65
CA GLU A 136 13.03 -6.47 -1.75
C GLU A 136 12.61 -7.00 -0.38
N VAL A 137 11.52 -7.77 -0.34
CA VAL A 137 11.06 -8.49 0.86
C VAL A 137 11.79 -9.83 0.91
N LEU A 138 12.73 -9.97 1.84
CA LEU A 138 13.56 -11.19 1.99
C LEU A 138 12.96 -12.20 2.97
N ALA A 139 12.14 -11.75 3.92
CA ALA A 139 11.44 -12.61 4.86
C ALA A 139 10.12 -11.96 5.28
N GLU A 140 9.10 -12.78 5.51
CA GLU A 140 7.78 -12.35 5.91
C GLU A 140 7.13 -13.32 6.89
N LYS A 141 6.37 -12.78 7.85
CA LYS A 141 5.41 -13.50 8.67
C LYS A 141 4.10 -12.76 8.70
N GLN A 142 3.01 -13.51 8.65
CA GLN A 142 1.65 -12.99 8.75
C GLN A 142 0.94 -13.59 9.96
N TYR A 143 0.13 -12.78 10.63
CA TYR A 143 -0.67 -13.15 11.79
C TYR A 143 -2.09 -12.67 11.58
N ASP A 144 -3.07 -13.51 11.93
CA ASP A 144 -4.48 -13.15 11.84
C ASP A 144 -4.77 -11.88 12.68
N THR A 145 -5.36 -10.86 12.07
CA THR A 145 -5.66 -9.58 12.74
C THR A 145 -6.67 -9.70 13.88
N ASN A 146 -7.42 -10.81 13.96
CA ASN A 146 -8.43 -11.06 14.99
C ASN A 146 -7.91 -11.99 16.11
N SER A 147 -6.75 -12.64 15.90
CA SER A 147 -6.21 -13.65 16.81
C SER A 147 -4.68 -13.63 16.81
N PHE A 148 -4.08 -12.64 17.44
CA PHE A 148 -2.63 -12.51 17.53
C PHE A 148 -2.15 -12.31 18.97
N ASP A 149 -0.88 -12.68 19.20
CA ASP A 149 -0.16 -12.36 20.44
C ASP A 149 0.91 -11.28 20.13
N PRO A 150 0.75 -10.05 20.67
CA PRO A 150 1.75 -9.00 20.48
C PRO A 150 3.15 -9.38 20.96
N LYS A 151 3.26 -10.18 22.03
CA LYS A 151 4.56 -10.63 22.55
C LYS A 151 5.26 -11.55 21.56
N GLN A 152 4.51 -12.48 20.96
CA GLN A 152 5.06 -13.38 19.95
C GLN A 152 5.57 -12.59 18.74
N ILE A 153 4.81 -11.58 18.25
CA ILE A 153 5.22 -10.74 17.12
C ILE A 153 6.50 -9.96 17.46
N LYS A 154 6.60 -9.41 18.67
CA LYS A 154 7.80 -8.70 19.14
C LYS A 154 9.05 -9.60 19.18
N GLU A 155 8.90 -10.85 19.58
CA GLU A 155 10.00 -11.83 19.55
C GLU A 155 10.35 -12.27 18.11
N ASP A 156 9.34 -12.52 17.29
CA ASP A 156 9.54 -12.90 15.90
C ASP A 156 10.24 -11.78 15.09
N ALA A 157 9.98 -10.51 15.39
CA ALA A 157 10.67 -9.39 14.74
C ALA A 157 12.19 -9.46 14.93
N LYS A 158 12.67 -9.93 16.09
CA LYS A 158 14.12 -10.07 16.38
C LYS A 158 14.79 -11.21 15.61
N ARG A 159 14.01 -12.18 15.12
CA ARG A 159 14.47 -13.42 14.50
C ARG A 159 13.89 -13.64 13.10
N LEU A 160 13.35 -12.59 12.50
CA LEU A 160 12.65 -12.70 11.23
C LEU A 160 13.58 -13.16 10.10
N HIS A 161 14.83 -12.74 10.13
CA HIS A 161 15.87 -13.12 9.17
C HIS A 161 17.23 -13.19 9.87
N ILE A 162 18.14 -13.99 9.33
CA ILE A 162 19.48 -14.17 9.91
C ILE A 162 20.22 -12.84 10.07
N ASP A 163 20.14 -11.94 9.09
CA ASP A 163 20.78 -10.63 9.16
C ASP A 163 20.23 -9.78 10.31
N VAL A 164 18.92 -9.92 10.62
CA VAL A 164 18.27 -9.20 11.73
C VAL A 164 18.75 -9.76 13.05
N GLU A 165 18.85 -11.07 13.19
CA GLU A 165 19.29 -11.72 14.42
C GLU A 165 20.72 -11.34 14.80
N TYR A 166 21.63 -11.25 13.82
CA TYR A 166 23.05 -10.96 14.07
C TYR A 166 23.40 -9.46 14.10
N SER A 167 22.75 -8.65 13.28
CA SER A 167 23.14 -7.24 13.09
C SER A 167 22.08 -6.24 13.54
N GLY A 168 20.88 -6.72 13.88
CA GLY A 168 19.71 -5.86 14.09
C GLY A 168 19.25 -5.16 12.82
N ALA A 169 18.06 -4.59 12.85
CA ALA A 169 17.54 -3.72 11.82
C ALA A 169 16.56 -2.71 12.45
N PRO A 170 16.50 -1.46 11.97
CA PRO A 170 15.48 -0.52 12.43
C PRO A 170 14.09 -1.06 12.09
N ILE A 171 13.13 -0.84 13.01
CA ILE A 171 11.74 -1.24 12.82
C ILE A 171 10.92 -0.01 12.50
N TYR A 172 10.14 -0.08 11.42
CA TYR A 172 9.18 0.93 11.02
C TYR A 172 7.76 0.39 11.19
N ILE A 173 6.95 1.12 11.94
CA ILE A 173 5.57 0.75 12.24
C ILE A 173 4.66 1.60 11.37
N ASN A 174 3.97 0.95 10.43
CA ASN A 174 3.00 1.60 9.57
C ASN A 174 1.67 1.81 10.33
N ASN A 175 1.51 2.99 10.93
CA ASN A 175 0.29 3.38 11.65
C ASN A 175 -0.70 4.15 10.75
N PHE A 176 -0.65 3.91 9.45
CA PHE A 176 -1.49 4.61 8.48
C PHE A 176 -2.86 3.95 8.29
N ASN A 177 -2.86 2.66 8.04
CA ASN A 177 -4.04 1.96 7.52
C ASN A 177 -4.94 1.41 8.64
N MET A 178 -4.35 0.97 9.73
CA MET A 178 -5.04 0.40 10.90
C MET A 178 -4.28 0.77 12.17
N ASN A 179 -4.99 0.70 13.31
CA ASN A 179 -4.39 0.93 14.62
C ASN A 179 -3.28 -0.09 14.95
N MET A 180 -2.13 0.42 15.39
CA MET A 180 -0.93 -0.32 15.75
C MET A 180 -0.51 -0.09 17.21
N ASP A 181 -1.44 0.28 18.11
CA ASP A 181 -1.13 0.69 19.48
C ASP A 181 -0.33 -0.37 20.28
N ASP A 182 -0.55 -1.66 20.03
CA ASP A 182 0.17 -2.76 20.67
C ASP A 182 1.67 -2.82 20.32
N PHE A 183 2.11 -2.05 19.33
CA PHE A 183 3.45 -2.16 18.74
C PHE A 183 4.24 -0.86 18.73
N LEU A 184 3.67 0.27 19.18
CA LEU A 184 4.29 1.59 19.09
C LEU A 184 5.65 1.70 19.82
N ASP A 185 5.89 0.80 20.75
CA ASP A 185 7.15 0.70 21.52
C ASP A 185 8.28 -0.04 20.77
N MET A 186 7.98 -0.68 19.63
CA MET A 186 8.96 -1.49 18.91
C MET A 186 9.94 -0.70 18.04
N GLY A 187 9.56 0.49 17.58
CA GLY A 187 10.40 1.24 16.63
C GLY A 187 9.83 2.58 16.22
N GLN A 188 10.23 3.05 15.05
CA GLN A 188 9.79 4.32 14.51
C GLN A 188 8.38 4.22 13.93
N VAL A 189 7.46 5.00 14.47
CA VAL A 189 6.10 5.09 13.96
C VAL A 189 6.06 5.98 12.71
N VAL A 190 5.52 5.46 11.62
CA VAL A 190 5.24 6.20 10.39
C VAL A 190 3.79 6.63 10.43
N THR A 191 3.55 7.93 10.59
CA THR A 191 2.19 8.47 10.63
C THR A 191 1.58 8.57 9.24
N THR A 192 0.25 8.74 9.17
CA THR A 192 -0.47 8.99 7.90
C THR A 192 0.17 10.11 7.10
N LYS A 193 0.46 11.24 7.75
CA LYS A 193 1.06 12.40 7.09
C LYS A 193 2.43 12.06 6.52
N ASP A 194 3.31 11.47 7.34
CA ASP A 194 4.67 11.12 6.91
C ASP A 194 4.65 10.16 5.72
N PHE A 195 3.73 9.18 5.74
CA PHE A 195 3.59 8.22 4.67
C PHE A 195 3.11 8.87 3.36
N LEU A 196 2.04 9.68 3.43
CA LEU A 196 1.50 10.37 2.26
C LEU A 196 2.49 11.37 1.66
N ASP A 197 3.18 12.17 2.49
CA ASP A 197 4.22 13.11 2.04
C ASP A 197 5.36 12.39 1.33
N LYS A 198 5.67 11.19 1.77
CA LYS A 198 6.72 10.35 1.20
C LYS A 198 6.34 9.79 -0.17
N ILE A 199 5.16 9.18 -0.27
CA ILE A 199 4.70 8.56 -1.52
C ILE A 199 4.26 9.59 -2.56
N ALA A 200 3.91 10.82 -2.15
CA ALA A 200 3.59 11.91 -3.08
C ALA A 200 4.72 12.20 -4.09
N ASN A 201 5.95 11.84 -3.75
CA ASN A 201 7.16 12.06 -4.55
C ASN A 201 7.81 10.76 -5.03
N VAL A 202 7.08 9.65 -5.07
CA VAL A 202 7.59 8.38 -5.62
C VAL A 202 7.82 8.53 -7.11
N ASP A 203 9.04 8.24 -7.54
CA ASP A 203 9.43 8.18 -8.94
C ASP A 203 9.65 6.70 -9.31
N VAL A 204 8.79 6.18 -10.19
CA VAL A 204 8.81 4.76 -10.60
C VAL A 204 10.11 4.37 -11.33
N GLU A 205 10.84 5.35 -11.89
CA GLU A 205 12.13 5.05 -12.56
C GLU A 205 13.29 4.81 -11.58
N LYS A 206 13.05 4.97 -10.27
CA LYS A 206 14.05 4.80 -9.20
C LYS A 206 13.65 3.77 -8.14
N ALA A 207 12.53 3.07 -8.36
CA ALA A 207 12.03 2.04 -7.46
C ALA A 207 12.43 0.63 -7.97
#